data_d86642d95f87d72b4cd0f4a344ec87aa
#
_entry.id   d86642d95f87d72b4cd0f4a344ec87aa
#
_cell.length_a   1.000
_cell.length_b   1.000
_cell.length_c   1.000
_cell.angle_alpha   90.00
_cell.angle_beta   90.00
_cell.angle_gamma   90.00
#
_symmetry.space_group_name_H-M   'P 1'
#
loop_
_entity.id
_entity.type
_entity.pdbx_description
1 polymer ?
#
loop_
_entity_poly.entity_id
_entity_poly.type
_entity_poly.pdbx_seq_one_letter_code
_entity_poly.pdbx_strand_id
1 'polypeptide(L)'
;MSLKIQDDYLQRFFSIAKVFSSATGLATVVVDVNGKTLSDCHNFNSFCTLMRADERYCTSCQKCDKYCAFEGLKHLKPRILSCHAGLSLFSMPLIREGHLYGFMLCGQVRAKYQEYKTIVIDNECSWMDEPKIKAEWSQVAVVDNNTLVAS
;
A
#
# COMPACT_ATOMS: atom_id res chain seq x y z
N MET A 1 -4.99 18.38 -21.37
CA MET A 1 -4.35 18.92 -20.14
C MET A 1 -2.84 18.94 -20.33
N SER A 2 -2.17 20.03 -19.99
CA SER A 2 -0.71 20.09 -20.13
C SER A 2 -0.01 19.21 -19.09
N LEU A 3 1.19 18.75 -19.42
CA LEU A 3 2.02 17.96 -18.49
C LEU A 3 2.27 18.70 -17.18
N LYS A 4 2.45 20.02 -17.25
CA LYS A 4 2.67 20.84 -16.05
C LYS A 4 1.48 20.78 -15.09
N ILE A 5 0.25 20.85 -15.60
CA ILE A 5 -0.97 20.78 -14.78
C ILE A 5 -1.10 19.38 -14.14
N GLN A 6 -0.77 18.33 -14.89
CA GLN A 6 -0.77 16.97 -14.37
C GLN A 6 0.25 16.79 -13.25
N ASP A 7 1.45 17.34 -13.42
CA ASP A 7 2.49 17.31 -12.38
C ASP A 7 2.05 18.07 -11.13
N ASP A 8 1.38 19.21 -11.28
CA ASP A 8 0.86 19.98 -10.13
C ASP A 8 -0.16 19.17 -9.35
N TYR A 9 -1.07 18.45 -10.02
CA TYR A 9 -2.04 17.59 -9.35
C TYR A 9 -1.37 16.42 -8.66
N LEU A 10 -0.38 15.78 -9.28
CA LEU A 10 0.38 14.72 -8.66
C LEU A 10 1.09 15.21 -7.40
N GLN A 11 1.71 16.37 -7.43
CA GLN A 11 2.37 16.95 -6.25
C GLN A 11 1.37 17.20 -5.12
N ARG A 12 0.15 17.64 -5.44
CA ARG A 12 -0.91 17.79 -4.44
C ARG A 12 -1.33 16.46 -3.84
N PHE A 13 -1.44 15.41 -4.64
CA PHE A 13 -1.74 14.07 -4.14
C PHE A 13 -0.62 13.55 -3.25
N PHE A 14 0.65 13.81 -3.60
CA PHE A 14 1.79 13.45 -2.75
C PHE A 14 1.71 14.14 -1.39
N SER A 15 1.37 15.43 -1.38
CA SER A 15 1.20 16.19 -0.15
C SER A 15 0.04 15.66 0.70
N ILE A 16 -1.08 15.30 0.07
CA ILE A 16 -2.23 14.69 0.75
C ILE A 16 -1.83 13.37 1.39
N ALA A 17 -1.10 12.52 0.67
CA ALA A 17 -0.64 11.24 1.19
C ALA A 17 0.26 11.42 2.42
N LYS A 18 1.15 12.41 2.39
CA LYS A 18 2.03 12.73 3.52
C LYS A 18 1.23 13.19 4.73
N VAL A 19 0.28 14.10 4.54
CA VAL A 19 -0.58 14.62 5.61
C VAL A 19 -1.45 13.51 6.19
N PHE A 20 -2.05 12.69 5.32
CA PHE A 20 -2.86 11.55 5.75
C PHE A 20 -2.04 10.58 6.61
N SER A 21 -0.82 10.27 6.18
CA SER A 21 0.08 9.40 6.93
C SER A 21 0.43 9.99 8.30
N SER A 22 0.70 11.29 8.36
CA SER A 22 1.00 11.99 9.62
C SER A 22 -0.21 12.02 10.56
N ALA A 23 -1.41 12.19 10.01
CA ALA A 23 -2.65 12.30 10.81
C ALA A 23 -3.12 10.94 11.34
N THR A 24 -2.94 9.87 10.57
CA THR A 24 -3.50 8.54 10.90
C THR A 24 -2.46 7.59 11.49
N GLY A 25 -1.17 7.84 11.25
CA GLY A 25 -0.11 6.89 11.58
C GLY A 25 0.00 5.72 10.60
N LEU A 26 -0.87 5.64 9.60
CA LEU A 26 -0.83 4.59 8.60
C LEU A 26 0.26 4.87 7.57
N ALA A 27 0.86 3.80 7.05
CA ALA A 27 1.80 3.91 5.95
C ALA A 27 1.09 4.33 4.67
N THR A 28 1.71 5.20 3.88
CA THR A 28 1.16 5.61 2.58
C THR A 28 2.25 5.66 1.51
N VAL A 29 1.82 5.38 0.29
CA VAL A 29 2.62 5.60 -0.92
C VAL A 29 1.67 5.85 -2.09
N VAL A 30 2.08 6.70 -3.03
CA VAL A 30 1.34 6.92 -4.26
C VAL A 30 2.01 6.11 -5.37
N VAL A 31 1.18 5.34 -6.08
CA VAL A 31 1.63 4.53 -7.24
C VAL A 31 0.87 4.97 -8.48
N ASP A 32 1.46 4.72 -9.66
CA ASP A 32 0.79 4.98 -10.93
C ASP A 32 -0.23 3.87 -11.23
N VAL A 33 -0.88 3.96 -12.39
CA VAL A 33 -1.91 2.99 -12.82
C VAL A 33 -1.36 1.59 -13.05
N ASN A 34 -0.04 1.44 -13.12
CA ASN A 34 0.63 0.15 -13.26
C ASN A 34 1.23 -0.34 -11.94
N GLY A 35 1.02 0.38 -10.84
CA GLY A 35 1.55 0.02 -9.54
C GLY A 35 2.99 0.46 -9.29
N LYS A 36 3.56 1.27 -10.18
CA LYS A 36 4.92 1.80 -10.00
C LYS A 36 4.90 2.94 -8.99
N THR A 37 5.83 2.91 -8.04
CA THR A 37 5.95 3.93 -6.99
C THR A 37 6.29 5.30 -7.61
N LEU A 38 5.49 6.31 -7.26
CA LEU A 38 5.68 7.69 -7.71
C LEU A 38 6.14 8.62 -6.60
N SER A 39 5.70 8.38 -5.36
CA SER A 39 6.02 9.24 -4.22
C SER A 39 7.00 8.59 -3.27
N ASP A 40 7.46 9.36 -2.27
CA ASP A 40 8.15 8.79 -1.12
C ASP A 40 7.21 7.88 -0.34
N CYS A 41 7.78 6.91 0.36
CA CYS A 41 7.05 6.04 1.27
C CYS A 41 6.98 6.71 2.64
N HIS A 42 5.77 6.93 3.15
CA HIS A 42 5.56 7.59 4.45
C HIS A 42 5.14 6.58 5.50
N ASN A 43 5.74 6.64 6.69
CA ASN A 43 5.44 5.78 7.84
C ASN A 43 5.51 4.27 7.55
N PHE A 44 6.33 3.85 6.61
CA PHE A 44 6.53 2.43 6.38
C PHE A 44 7.13 1.79 7.63
N ASN A 45 6.54 0.68 8.08
CA ASN A 45 7.04 -0.04 9.24
C ASN A 45 8.35 -0.77 8.90
N SER A 46 9.06 -1.22 9.94
CA SER A 46 10.34 -1.89 9.77
C SER A 46 10.24 -3.17 8.94
N PHE A 47 9.17 -3.93 9.09
CA PHE A 47 8.96 -5.14 8.32
C PHE A 47 8.87 -4.84 6.82
N CYS A 48 8.02 -3.90 6.42
CA CYS A 48 7.84 -3.55 5.01
C CYS A 48 9.11 -2.93 4.43
N THR A 49 9.84 -2.14 5.21
CA THR A 49 11.12 -1.57 4.78
C THR A 49 12.15 -2.67 4.52
N LEU A 50 12.25 -3.66 5.41
CA LEU A 50 13.14 -4.80 5.22
C LEU A 50 12.77 -5.62 3.98
N MET A 51 11.48 -5.91 3.80
CA MET A 51 11.01 -6.71 2.67
C MET A 51 11.29 -6.02 1.34
N ARG A 52 11.06 -4.71 1.27
CA ARG A 52 11.29 -3.94 0.03
C ARG A 52 12.75 -3.73 -0.28
N ALA A 53 13.62 -3.76 0.73
CA ALA A 53 15.07 -3.65 0.55
C ALA A 53 15.74 -4.98 0.22
N ASP A 54 15.06 -6.10 0.40
CA ASP A 54 15.62 -7.44 0.19
C ASP A 54 15.26 -7.92 -1.22
N GLU A 55 16.28 -8.22 -2.02
CA GLU A 55 16.11 -8.67 -3.41
C GLU A 55 15.25 -9.92 -3.54
N ARG A 56 15.24 -10.77 -2.52
CA ARG A 56 14.43 -12.01 -2.52
C ARG A 56 12.93 -11.72 -2.42
N TYR A 57 12.54 -10.60 -1.81
CA TYR A 57 11.15 -10.32 -1.46
C TYR A 57 10.57 -9.06 -2.10
N CYS A 58 11.43 -8.12 -2.53
CA CYS A 58 10.94 -6.86 -3.10
C CYS A 58 10.06 -7.07 -4.34
N THR A 59 10.32 -8.12 -5.11
CA THR A 59 9.51 -8.46 -6.29
C THR A 59 8.07 -8.79 -5.88
N SER A 60 7.88 -9.53 -4.80
CA SER A 60 6.53 -9.85 -4.29
C SER A 60 5.80 -8.59 -3.85
N CYS A 61 6.48 -7.66 -3.19
CA CYS A 61 5.89 -6.37 -2.80
C CYS A 61 5.48 -5.56 -4.04
N GLN A 62 6.32 -5.51 -5.07
CA GLN A 62 6.02 -4.82 -6.32
C GLN A 62 4.82 -5.43 -7.04
N LYS A 63 4.74 -6.76 -7.07
CA LYS A 63 3.59 -7.46 -7.66
C LYS A 63 2.30 -7.18 -6.90
N CYS A 64 2.36 -7.06 -5.58
CA CYS A 64 1.20 -6.67 -4.77
C CYS A 64 0.74 -5.25 -5.11
N ASP A 65 1.67 -4.30 -5.23
CA ASP A 65 1.34 -2.93 -5.60
C ASP A 65 0.67 -2.89 -6.98
N LYS A 66 1.20 -3.66 -7.93
CA LYS A 66 0.63 -3.77 -9.27
C LYS A 66 -0.77 -4.37 -9.25
N TYR A 67 -0.98 -5.41 -8.43
CA TYR A 67 -2.30 -6.02 -8.27
C TYR A 67 -3.29 -5.04 -7.65
N CYS A 68 -2.86 -4.26 -6.65
CA CYS A 68 -3.71 -3.23 -6.04
C CYS A 68 -4.15 -2.18 -7.07
N ALA A 69 -3.24 -1.75 -7.94
CA ALA A 69 -3.57 -0.83 -9.02
C ALA A 69 -4.55 -1.46 -10.01
N PHE A 70 -4.33 -2.71 -10.39
CA PHE A 70 -5.21 -3.46 -11.29
C PHE A 70 -6.63 -3.57 -10.72
N GLU A 71 -6.77 -3.94 -9.45
CA GLU A 71 -8.07 -3.99 -8.78
C GLU A 71 -8.70 -2.61 -8.67
N GLY A 72 -7.88 -1.59 -8.42
CA GLY A 72 -8.35 -0.20 -8.39
C GLY A 72 -8.92 0.27 -9.72
N LEU A 73 -8.29 -0.12 -10.83
CA LEU A 73 -8.78 0.21 -12.17
C LEU A 73 -10.14 -0.41 -12.46
N LYS A 74 -10.39 -1.62 -11.95
CA LYS A 74 -11.67 -2.29 -12.14
C LYS A 74 -12.83 -1.59 -11.44
N HIS A 75 -12.60 -1.05 -10.26
CA HIS A 75 -13.66 -0.61 -9.37
C HIS A 75 -13.73 0.90 -9.18
N LEU A 76 -12.61 1.61 -9.36
CA LEU A 76 -12.48 3.08 -9.22
C LEU A 76 -13.09 3.62 -7.93
N LYS A 77 -12.96 2.86 -6.84
CA LYS A 77 -13.41 3.23 -5.50
C LYS A 77 -12.45 2.65 -4.47
N PRO A 78 -12.43 3.18 -3.23
CA PRO A 78 -11.58 2.62 -2.17
C PRO A 78 -11.87 1.14 -1.94
N ARG A 79 -10.81 0.35 -1.81
CA ARG A 79 -10.91 -1.09 -1.57
C ARG A 79 -9.89 -1.53 -0.53
N ILE A 80 -10.30 -2.47 0.31
CA ILE A 80 -9.41 -3.07 1.30
C ILE A 80 -8.91 -4.41 0.75
N LEU A 81 -7.61 -4.59 0.80
CA LEU A 81 -6.91 -5.76 0.28
C LEU A 81 -5.91 -6.27 1.31
N SER A 82 -5.47 -7.51 1.15
CA SER A 82 -4.37 -8.08 1.95
C SER A 82 -3.17 -8.35 1.06
N CYS A 83 -1.96 -7.98 1.49
CA CYS A 83 -0.76 -8.25 0.72
C CYS A 83 -0.28 -9.70 0.89
N HIS A 84 0.78 -10.09 0.16
CA HIS A 84 1.34 -11.44 0.22
C HIS A 84 1.81 -11.85 1.62
N ALA A 85 2.11 -10.88 2.47
CA ALA A 85 2.55 -11.12 3.85
C ALA A 85 1.39 -11.08 4.86
N GLY A 86 0.15 -10.96 4.39
CA GLY A 86 -1.02 -10.93 5.26
C GLY A 86 -1.30 -9.59 5.93
N LEU A 87 -0.63 -8.52 5.51
CA LEU A 87 -0.92 -7.18 6.02
C LEU A 87 -2.08 -6.57 5.25
N SER A 88 -2.93 -5.84 5.96
CA SER A 88 -4.07 -5.16 5.36
C SER A 88 -3.68 -3.78 4.87
N LEU A 89 -4.24 -3.40 3.74
CA LEU A 89 -4.07 -2.08 3.14
C LEU A 89 -5.34 -1.70 2.40
N PHE A 90 -5.51 -0.41 2.13
CA PHE A 90 -6.54 0.00 1.20
C PHE A 90 -5.95 0.81 0.05
N SER A 91 -6.60 0.70 -1.10
CA SER A 91 -6.24 1.41 -2.33
C SER A 91 -7.31 2.45 -2.60
N MET A 92 -6.89 3.70 -2.78
CA MET A 92 -7.79 4.80 -3.08
C MET A 92 -7.44 5.40 -4.44
N PRO A 93 -8.38 5.43 -5.39
CA PRO A 93 -8.11 6.07 -6.68
C PRO A 93 -7.95 7.58 -6.53
N LEU A 94 -6.95 8.12 -7.21
CA LEU A 94 -6.66 9.55 -7.21
C LEU A 94 -7.19 10.16 -8.50
N ILE A 95 -8.41 10.68 -8.41
CA ILE A 95 -9.16 11.20 -9.55
C ILE A 95 -9.37 12.70 -9.37
N ARG A 96 -9.14 13.45 -10.44
CA ARG A 96 -9.48 14.87 -10.50
C ARG A 96 -9.96 15.20 -11.91
N GLU A 97 -11.10 15.87 -11.98
CA GLU A 97 -11.72 16.30 -13.26
C GLU A 97 -11.87 15.12 -14.25
N GLY A 98 -12.27 13.96 -13.72
CA GLY A 98 -12.47 12.75 -14.53
C GLY A 98 -11.19 12.04 -14.95
N HIS A 99 -10.01 12.54 -14.56
CA HIS A 99 -8.73 11.92 -14.91
C HIS A 99 -8.18 11.13 -13.72
N LEU A 100 -7.78 9.89 -13.98
CA LEU A 100 -7.15 9.02 -12.97
C LEU A 100 -5.63 9.20 -13.02
N TYR A 101 -5.05 9.64 -11.91
CA TYR A 101 -3.60 9.88 -11.78
C TYR A 101 -2.84 8.70 -11.22
N GLY A 102 -3.52 7.79 -10.55
CA GLY A 102 -2.94 6.65 -9.89
C GLY A 102 -3.71 6.28 -8.64
N PHE A 103 -3.04 5.68 -7.68
CA PHE A 103 -3.66 5.21 -6.45
C PHE A 103 -2.82 5.57 -5.25
N MET A 104 -3.47 5.90 -4.13
CA MET A 104 -2.83 5.98 -2.83
C MET A 104 -3.03 4.64 -2.14
N LEU A 105 -1.93 3.97 -1.81
CA LEU A 105 -1.96 2.72 -1.04
C LEU A 105 -1.66 3.05 0.41
N CYS A 106 -2.55 2.65 1.31
CA CYS A 106 -2.47 2.99 2.73
C CYS A 106 -2.64 1.74 3.57
N GLY A 107 -1.92 1.67 4.70
CA GLY A 107 -2.14 0.61 5.66
C GLY A 107 -0.86 0.03 6.22
N GLN A 108 -0.45 -1.15 5.77
CA GLN A 108 0.65 -1.95 6.31
C GLN A 108 0.41 -2.32 7.77
N VAL A 109 -0.79 -2.80 8.08
CA VAL A 109 -1.19 -3.18 9.43
C VAL A 109 -1.74 -4.60 9.43
N ARG A 110 -1.69 -5.26 10.61
CA ARG A 110 -2.37 -6.54 10.79
C ARG A 110 -3.81 -6.26 11.24
N ALA A 111 -4.78 -6.81 10.51
CA ALA A 111 -6.17 -6.73 10.94
C ALA A 111 -6.40 -7.72 12.08
N LYS A 112 -7.20 -7.31 13.09
CA LYS A 112 -7.56 -8.14 14.22
C LYS A 112 -8.26 -9.43 13.77
N TYR A 113 -9.12 -9.31 12.75
CA TYR A 113 -9.77 -10.45 12.10
C TYR A 113 -9.52 -10.33 10.60
N GLN A 114 -8.93 -11.36 10.02
CA GLN A 114 -8.62 -11.36 8.60
C GLN A 114 -9.85 -11.80 7.81
N GLU A 115 -10.58 -10.83 7.30
CA GLU A 115 -11.78 -11.06 6.49
C GLU A 115 -11.52 -10.93 5.00
N TYR A 116 -10.35 -10.41 4.60
CA TYR A 116 -10.03 -10.09 3.22
C TYR A 116 -9.14 -11.16 2.61
N LYS A 117 -9.39 -11.44 1.33
CA LYS A 117 -8.58 -12.41 0.60
C LYS A 117 -7.14 -11.92 0.46
N THR A 118 -6.20 -12.74 0.89
CA THR A 118 -4.78 -12.45 0.71
C THR A 118 -4.41 -12.51 -0.76
N ILE A 119 -3.64 -11.53 -1.23
CA ILE A 119 -3.10 -11.53 -2.58
C ILE A 119 -2.03 -12.61 -2.67
N VAL A 120 -2.33 -13.68 -3.40
CA VAL A 120 -1.37 -14.77 -3.63
C VAL A 120 -0.67 -14.50 -4.97
N ILE A 121 0.57 -14.04 -4.88
CA ILE A 121 1.37 -13.71 -6.07
C ILE A 121 2.28 -14.89 -6.45
N ASP A 122 2.97 -15.40 -5.44
CA ASP A 122 3.79 -16.59 -5.50
C ASP A 122 3.81 -17.20 -4.10
N ASN A 123 4.35 -18.40 -3.96
CA ASN A 123 4.37 -19.07 -2.66
C ASN A 123 5.64 -18.74 -1.86
N GLU A 124 6.23 -17.56 -2.09
CA GLU A 124 7.45 -17.18 -1.41
C GLU A 124 7.14 -16.68 0.00
N CYS A 125 7.19 -17.60 0.95
CA CYS A 125 6.97 -17.34 2.37
C CYS A 125 8.20 -17.65 3.21
N SER A 126 9.37 -17.79 2.60
CA SER A 126 10.59 -18.17 3.32
C SER A 126 11.02 -17.15 4.38
N TRP A 127 10.53 -15.91 4.29
CA TRP A 127 10.79 -14.90 5.32
C TRP A 127 10.23 -15.32 6.70
N MET A 128 9.22 -16.18 6.72
CA MET A 128 8.66 -16.70 7.98
C MET A 128 9.65 -17.57 8.74
N ASP A 129 10.64 -18.13 8.05
CA ASP A 129 11.69 -18.97 8.65
C ASP A 129 12.92 -18.14 9.06
N GLU A 130 12.92 -16.84 8.80
CA GLU A 130 14.02 -15.93 9.17
C GLU A 130 13.64 -15.19 10.46
N PRO A 131 14.29 -15.51 11.61
CA PRO A 131 13.89 -14.98 12.91
C PRO A 131 13.84 -13.45 12.97
N LYS A 132 14.79 -12.76 12.32
CA LYS A 132 14.85 -11.30 12.31
C LYS A 132 13.64 -10.69 11.61
N ILE A 133 13.31 -11.20 10.43
CA ILE A 133 12.20 -10.69 9.63
C ILE A 133 10.87 -11.02 10.31
N LYS A 134 10.73 -12.25 10.81
CA LYS A 134 9.54 -12.67 11.54
C LYS A 134 9.30 -11.83 12.79
N ALA A 135 10.37 -11.47 13.51
CA ALA A 135 10.27 -10.61 14.68
C ALA A 135 9.73 -9.22 14.30
N GLU A 136 10.19 -8.65 13.20
CA GLU A 136 9.68 -7.36 12.72
C GLU A 136 8.20 -7.46 12.31
N TRP A 137 7.81 -8.55 11.64
CA TRP A 137 6.40 -8.79 11.29
C TRP A 137 5.53 -8.83 12.54
N SER A 138 6.00 -9.48 13.59
CA SER A 138 5.27 -9.61 14.86
C SER A 138 5.05 -8.28 15.55
N GLN A 139 5.85 -7.25 15.24
CA GLN A 139 5.73 -5.90 15.80
C GLN A 139 4.85 -4.97 14.96
N VAL A 140 4.38 -5.41 13.79
CA VAL A 140 3.46 -4.61 12.98
C VAL A 140 2.18 -4.36 13.78
N ALA A 141 1.69 -3.12 13.76
CA ALA A 141 0.50 -2.73 14.52
C ALA A 141 -0.70 -3.58 14.13
N VAL A 142 -1.47 -3.99 15.15
CA VAL A 142 -2.74 -4.70 14.96
C VAL A 142 -3.87 -3.68 15.11
N VAL A 143 -4.73 -3.60 14.12
CA VAL A 143 -5.87 -2.68 14.15
C VAL A 143 -7.16 -3.44 13.96
N ASP A 144 -8.24 -2.85 14.47
CA ASP A 144 -9.60 -3.32 14.23
C ASP A 144 -9.98 -3.01 12.77
N ASN A 145 -10.74 -3.89 12.13
CA ASN A 145 -11.20 -3.66 10.75
C ASN A 145 -11.98 -2.35 10.61
N ASN A 146 -12.77 -1.99 11.64
CA ASN A 146 -13.52 -0.73 11.64
C ASN A 146 -12.61 0.49 11.61
N THR A 147 -11.47 0.43 12.28
CA THR A 147 -10.47 1.51 12.26
C THR A 147 -9.94 1.72 10.85
N LEU A 148 -9.64 0.64 10.14
CA LEU A 148 -9.12 0.72 8.77
C LEU A 148 -10.17 1.27 7.81
N VAL A 149 -11.43 0.85 7.95
CA VAL A 149 -12.54 1.34 7.14
C VAL A 149 -12.82 2.81 7.40
N ALA A 150 -12.71 3.26 8.66
CA ALA A 150 -12.96 4.65 9.06
C ALA A 150 -11.82 5.60 8.66
N SER A 151 -10.65 5.08 8.37
CA SER A 151 -9.51 5.89 7.92
C SER A 151 -9.63 6.25 6.46
#